data_b826d8e7d3f3a362419099e5b7701184
#
_entry.id   b826d8e7d3f3a362419099e5b7701184
#
_cell.length_a   1.000
_cell.length_b   1.000
_cell.length_c   1.000
_cell.angle_alpha   90.00
_cell.angle_beta   90.00
_cell.angle_gamma   90.00
#
_symmetry.space_group_name_H-M   'P 1'
#
loop_
_entity.id
_entity.type
_entity.pdbx_description
1 polymer ?
#
loop_
_entity_poly.entity_id
_entity_poly.type
_entity_poly.pdbx_seq_one_letter_code
_entity_poly.pdbx_strand_id
1 'polypeptide(L)'
;MLSANWPWLESLRHLGLCRALDRHLVLGCLRVYQQQIQTLKEDEAEFLLFWLTLCSGQVAQGHICLDIELACREPASLLPSGTLPYGMAYQEVKQQLQANPFAQVLQGLQAHPQLVGPQAPFVLRGHRLYLRRYASVEQQIIEFIEQRAQVQLPVPVPVLAQ
;
A
#
# COMPACT_ATOMS: atom_id res chain seq x y z
N MET A 1 -9.79 -11.80 19.91
CA MET A 1 -10.51 -12.02 18.63
C MET A 1 -10.60 -10.69 17.93
N LEU A 2 -10.10 -10.58 16.70
CA LEU A 2 -10.31 -9.37 15.93
C LEU A 2 -11.82 -9.21 15.70
N SER A 3 -12.41 -8.14 16.21
CA SER A 3 -13.83 -7.84 16.05
C SER A 3 -14.12 -7.71 14.54
N ALA A 4 -15.21 -8.33 14.10
CA ALA A 4 -15.43 -8.53 12.66
C ALA A 4 -16.12 -7.33 11.98
N ASN A 5 -16.42 -6.26 12.69
CA ASN A 5 -17.35 -5.25 12.19
C ASN A 5 -16.83 -3.82 12.42
N TRP A 6 -15.87 -3.39 11.60
CA TRP A 6 -15.50 -1.99 11.55
C TRP A 6 -16.34 -1.27 10.48
N PRO A 7 -17.06 -0.19 10.83
CA PRO A 7 -17.92 0.55 9.90
C PRO A 7 -17.18 0.97 8.63
N TRP A 8 -15.98 1.51 8.75
CA TRP A 8 -15.14 1.96 7.63
C TRP A 8 -14.85 0.86 6.60
N LEU A 9 -14.90 -0.42 6.98
CA LEU A 9 -14.65 -1.53 6.07
C LEU A 9 -15.74 -1.68 5.02
N GLU A 10 -17.00 -1.52 5.42
CA GLU A 10 -18.13 -1.50 4.48
C GLU A 10 -18.07 -0.25 3.60
N SER A 11 -17.63 0.87 4.16
CA SER A 11 -17.43 2.10 3.41
C SER A 11 -16.33 1.97 2.35
N LEU A 12 -15.20 1.30 2.66
CA LEU A 12 -14.18 0.96 1.67
C LEU A 12 -14.74 0.08 0.53
N ARG A 13 -15.57 -0.89 0.86
CA ARG A 13 -16.21 -1.76 -0.15
C ARG A 13 -17.20 -1.00 -1.01
N HIS A 14 -18.04 -0.18 -0.39
CA HIS A 14 -19.03 0.64 -1.10
C HIS A 14 -18.37 1.62 -2.10
N LEU A 15 -17.24 2.17 -1.73
CA LEU A 15 -16.44 3.05 -2.60
C LEU A 15 -15.59 2.31 -3.63
N GLY A 16 -15.57 0.98 -3.62
CA GLY A 16 -14.72 0.18 -4.51
C GLY A 16 -13.23 0.21 -4.15
N LEU A 17 -12.88 0.68 -2.95
CA LEU A 17 -11.49 0.78 -2.46
C LEU A 17 -10.93 -0.54 -1.94
N CYS A 18 -11.75 -1.54 -1.68
CA CYS A 18 -11.32 -2.89 -1.36
C CYS A 18 -12.36 -3.93 -1.79
N ARG A 19 -11.89 -5.15 -1.99
CA ARG A 19 -12.71 -6.35 -2.25
C ARG A 19 -12.71 -7.25 -1.02
N ALA A 20 -13.62 -8.22 -0.99
CA ALA A 20 -13.63 -9.24 0.07
C ALA A 20 -12.29 -9.98 0.18
N LEU A 21 -11.64 -10.27 -0.95
CA LEU A 21 -10.34 -10.93 -1.01
C LEU A 21 -9.23 -10.11 -0.33
N ASP A 22 -9.22 -8.79 -0.51
CA ASP A 22 -8.22 -7.90 0.10
C ASP A 22 -8.31 -7.95 1.62
N ARG A 23 -9.52 -7.91 2.17
CA ARG A 23 -9.77 -8.09 3.59
C ARG A 23 -9.28 -9.47 4.09
N HIS A 24 -9.62 -10.54 3.38
CA HIS A 24 -9.23 -11.89 3.81
C HIS A 24 -7.72 -12.09 3.79
N LEU A 25 -7.02 -11.55 2.80
CA LEU A 25 -5.57 -11.55 2.74
C LEU A 25 -4.96 -10.90 3.99
N VAL A 26 -5.39 -9.68 4.30
CA VAL A 26 -4.84 -8.91 5.43
C VAL A 26 -5.19 -9.57 6.77
N LEU A 27 -6.43 -10.03 6.96
CA LEU A 27 -6.81 -10.76 8.17
C LEU A 27 -5.99 -12.05 8.34
N GLY A 28 -5.67 -12.75 7.25
CA GLY A 28 -4.77 -13.91 7.27
C GLY A 28 -3.38 -13.53 7.76
N CYS A 29 -2.78 -12.47 7.20
CA CYS A 29 -1.48 -11.96 7.63
C CYS A 29 -1.48 -11.55 9.11
N LEU A 30 -2.50 -10.81 9.56
CA LEU A 30 -2.62 -10.37 10.95
C LEU A 30 -2.78 -11.56 11.93
N ARG A 31 -3.56 -12.58 11.56
CA ARG A 31 -3.71 -13.79 12.39
C ARG A 31 -2.39 -14.53 12.56
N VAL A 32 -1.65 -14.75 11.45
CA VAL A 32 -0.33 -15.38 11.50
C VAL A 32 0.62 -14.55 12.35
N TYR A 33 0.63 -13.25 12.18
CA TYR A 33 1.44 -12.33 12.97
C TYR A 33 1.14 -12.44 14.47
N GLN A 34 -0.14 -12.39 14.86
CA GLN A 34 -0.56 -12.50 16.26
C GLN A 34 -0.21 -13.86 16.88
N GLN A 35 -0.28 -14.94 16.11
CA GLN A 35 0.05 -16.28 16.59
C GLN A 35 1.55 -16.53 16.77
N GLN A 36 2.38 -15.95 15.92
CA GLN A 36 3.81 -16.27 15.83
C GLN A 36 4.73 -15.22 16.46
N ILE A 37 4.28 -13.97 16.50
CA ILE A 37 5.16 -12.84 16.82
C ILE A 37 4.69 -12.09 18.05
N GLN A 38 3.52 -11.45 17.98
CA GLN A 38 3.06 -10.53 19.01
C GLN A 38 1.53 -10.39 19.01
N THR A 39 0.94 -10.36 20.19
CA THR A 39 -0.47 -9.99 20.34
C THR A 39 -0.63 -8.49 20.11
N LEU A 40 -1.49 -8.13 19.16
CA LEU A 40 -1.85 -6.76 18.86
C LEU A 40 -2.98 -6.29 19.77
N LYS A 41 -2.93 -5.04 20.19
CA LYS A 41 -4.09 -4.35 20.77
C LYS A 41 -5.14 -4.12 19.68
N GLU A 42 -6.37 -3.87 20.09
CA GLU A 42 -7.48 -3.73 19.14
C GLU A 42 -7.29 -2.53 18.20
N ASP A 43 -6.86 -1.39 18.74
CA ASP A 43 -6.54 -0.17 17.99
C ASP A 43 -5.37 -0.35 17.01
N GLU A 44 -4.32 -1.07 17.42
CA GLU A 44 -3.19 -1.41 16.54
C GLU A 44 -3.63 -2.35 15.40
N ALA A 45 -4.46 -3.34 15.73
CA ALA A 45 -4.98 -4.28 14.73
C ALA A 45 -5.92 -3.59 13.75
N GLU A 46 -6.77 -2.68 14.21
CA GLU A 46 -7.65 -1.87 13.37
C GLU A 46 -6.84 -0.97 12.44
N PHE A 47 -5.84 -0.25 12.98
CA PHE A 47 -4.94 0.59 12.21
C PHE A 47 -4.24 -0.20 11.09
N LEU A 48 -3.63 -1.33 11.42
CA LEU A 48 -2.95 -2.18 10.44
C LEU A 48 -3.94 -2.73 9.41
N LEU A 49 -5.10 -3.22 9.86
CA LEU A 49 -6.11 -3.74 8.94
C LEU A 49 -6.55 -2.68 7.94
N PHE A 50 -6.78 -1.44 8.37
CA PHE A 50 -7.17 -0.34 7.49
C PHE A 50 -6.12 -0.08 6.40
N TRP A 51 -4.89 0.22 6.78
CA TRP A 51 -3.84 0.62 5.83
C TRP A 51 -3.42 -0.52 4.90
N LEU A 52 -3.31 -1.75 5.42
CA LEU A 52 -2.93 -2.91 4.62
C LEU A 52 -4.06 -3.34 3.65
N THR A 53 -5.33 -3.23 4.07
CA THR A 53 -6.48 -3.51 3.20
C THR A 53 -6.57 -2.48 2.08
N LEU A 54 -6.35 -1.21 2.38
CA LEU A 54 -6.34 -0.13 1.40
C LEU A 54 -5.19 -0.34 0.38
N CYS A 55 -3.99 -0.71 0.83
CA CYS A 55 -2.87 -1.05 -0.06
C CYS A 55 -3.22 -2.20 -1.00
N SER A 56 -3.80 -3.29 -0.50
CA SER A 56 -4.24 -4.42 -1.33
C SER A 56 -5.32 -4.01 -2.33
N GLY A 57 -6.27 -3.18 -1.91
CA GLY A 57 -7.34 -2.65 -2.77
C GLY A 57 -6.82 -1.78 -3.90
N GLN A 58 -5.82 -0.92 -3.64
CA GLN A 58 -5.18 -0.10 -4.68
C GLN A 58 -4.50 -0.96 -5.75
N VAL A 59 -3.84 -2.04 -5.35
CA VAL A 59 -3.28 -3.02 -6.29
C VAL A 59 -4.37 -3.65 -7.16
N ALA A 60 -5.54 -3.93 -6.59
CA ALA A 60 -6.68 -4.45 -7.34
C ALA A 60 -7.24 -3.47 -8.39
N GLN A 61 -7.00 -2.18 -8.21
CA GLN A 61 -7.36 -1.12 -9.16
C GLN A 61 -6.28 -0.86 -10.23
N GLY A 62 -5.19 -1.63 -10.21
CA GLY A 62 -4.09 -1.50 -11.18
C GLY A 62 -2.92 -0.63 -10.72
N HIS A 63 -2.93 -0.15 -9.48
CA HIS A 63 -1.79 0.55 -8.89
C HIS A 63 -0.74 -0.45 -8.39
N ILE A 64 0.52 -0.06 -8.37
CA ILE A 64 1.60 -0.91 -7.86
C ILE A 64 1.84 -0.73 -6.35
N CYS A 65 1.42 0.41 -5.80
CA CYS A 65 1.57 0.77 -4.38
C CYS A 65 0.45 1.70 -3.93
N LEU A 66 0.36 1.89 -2.62
CA LEU A 66 -0.40 2.96 -1.97
C LEU A 66 0.56 4.08 -1.59
N ASP A 67 0.36 5.28 -2.12
CA ASP A 67 1.04 6.49 -1.69
C ASP A 67 0.32 7.03 -0.44
N ILE A 68 0.93 6.81 0.74
CA ILE A 68 0.32 7.17 2.04
C ILE A 68 0.23 8.68 2.21
N GLU A 69 1.24 9.42 1.74
CA GLU A 69 1.23 10.89 1.84
C GLU A 69 0.10 11.49 1.01
N LEU A 70 -0.04 11.04 -0.23
CA LEU A 70 -1.12 11.46 -1.11
C LEU A 70 -2.49 11.05 -0.55
N ALA A 71 -2.63 9.84 -0.03
CA ALA A 71 -3.86 9.36 0.59
C ALA A 71 -4.32 10.21 1.77
N CYS A 72 -3.39 10.62 2.64
CA CYS A 72 -3.69 11.50 3.78
C CYS A 72 -4.05 12.92 3.34
N ARG A 73 -3.35 13.46 2.35
CA ARG A 73 -3.53 14.83 1.86
C ARG A 73 -4.76 14.97 0.97
N GLU A 74 -4.94 14.04 0.07
CA GLU A 74 -5.97 14.06 -0.98
C GLU A 74 -6.76 12.74 -1.03
N PRO A 75 -7.62 12.44 -0.02
CA PRO A 75 -8.37 11.18 0.05
C PRO A 75 -9.15 10.84 -1.23
N ALA A 76 -9.62 11.83 -1.96
CA ALA A 76 -10.34 11.65 -3.22
C ALA A 76 -9.48 11.01 -4.33
N SER A 77 -8.15 11.12 -4.24
CA SER A 77 -7.22 10.53 -5.22
C SER A 77 -7.24 8.99 -5.23
N LEU A 78 -7.74 8.39 -4.16
CA LEU A 78 -7.86 6.93 -4.03
C LEU A 78 -9.08 6.35 -4.74
N LEU A 79 -10.07 7.20 -5.05
CA LEU A 79 -11.35 6.74 -5.58
C LEU A 79 -11.19 6.21 -7.02
N PRO A 80 -11.83 5.09 -7.35
CA PRO A 80 -11.92 4.63 -8.73
C PRO A 80 -12.54 5.68 -9.64
N SER A 81 -12.16 5.66 -10.92
CA SER A 81 -12.71 6.55 -11.94
C SER A 81 -14.24 6.49 -11.95
N GLY A 82 -14.89 7.65 -11.88
CA GLY A 82 -16.35 7.77 -11.85
C GLY A 82 -16.99 7.70 -10.47
N THR A 83 -16.22 7.40 -9.41
CA THR A 83 -16.70 7.49 -8.04
C THR A 83 -16.55 8.92 -7.54
N LEU A 84 -17.62 9.47 -6.98
CA LEU A 84 -17.64 10.87 -6.53
C LEU A 84 -17.26 10.96 -5.04
N PRO A 85 -16.48 12.00 -4.65
CA PRO A 85 -15.96 12.16 -3.29
C PRO A 85 -17.01 12.79 -2.35
N TYR A 86 -18.19 12.19 -2.25
CA TYR A 86 -19.26 12.63 -1.35
C TYR A 86 -20.02 11.45 -0.73
N GLY A 87 -20.90 11.77 0.22
CA GLY A 87 -21.68 10.79 0.95
C GLY A 87 -21.02 10.27 2.22
N MET A 88 -21.80 9.53 3.01
CA MET A 88 -21.36 9.06 4.33
C MET A 88 -20.13 8.13 4.24
N ALA A 89 -20.14 7.20 3.31
CA ALA A 89 -19.03 6.26 3.12
C ALA A 89 -17.71 6.98 2.83
N TYR A 90 -17.72 8.00 1.97
CA TYR A 90 -16.53 8.79 1.70
C TYR A 90 -16.07 9.59 2.93
N GLN A 91 -16.98 10.20 3.67
CA GLN A 91 -16.63 10.95 4.88
C GLN A 91 -16.00 10.05 5.95
N GLU A 92 -16.50 8.84 6.12
CA GLU A 92 -15.96 7.87 7.06
C GLU A 92 -14.54 7.42 6.68
N VAL A 93 -14.30 7.07 5.41
CA VAL A 93 -12.96 6.73 4.94
C VAL A 93 -12.01 7.92 5.01
N LYS A 94 -12.46 9.12 4.65
CA LYS A 94 -11.69 10.36 4.80
C LYS A 94 -11.29 10.61 6.25
N GLN A 95 -12.21 10.42 7.19
CA GLN A 95 -11.93 10.56 8.62
C GLN A 95 -10.86 9.57 9.07
N GLN A 96 -10.91 8.32 8.65
CA GLN A 96 -9.88 7.31 8.96
C GLN A 96 -8.51 7.69 8.38
N LEU A 97 -8.45 8.14 7.13
CA LEU A 97 -7.21 8.57 6.48
C LEU A 97 -6.57 9.79 7.18
N GLN A 98 -7.37 10.66 7.76
CA GLN A 98 -6.96 11.89 8.42
C GLN A 98 -6.92 11.79 9.95
N ALA A 99 -7.23 10.63 10.53
CA ALA A 99 -7.25 10.40 11.96
C ALA A 99 -5.86 10.56 12.61
N ASN A 100 -4.80 10.23 11.87
CA ASN A 100 -3.43 10.35 12.33
C ASN A 100 -2.61 11.22 11.36
N PRO A 101 -1.68 12.04 11.87
CA PRO A 101 -0.70 12.72 11.04
C PRO A 101 0.11 11.72 10.22
N PHE A 102 0.46 12.06 8.99
CA PHE A 102 1.23 11.23 8.08
C PHE A 102 2.47 10.57 8.73
N ALA A 103 3.25 11.35 9.49
CA ALA A 103 4.43 10.82 10.18
C ALA A 103 4.10 9.72 11.20
N GLN A 104 2.95 9.82 11.89
CA GLN A 104 2.49 8.79 12.83
C GLN A 104 2.02 7.52 12.07
N VAL A 105 1.42 7.67 10.90
CA VAL A 105 1.06 6.52 10.06
C VAL A 105 2.30 5.73 9.66
N LEU A 106 3.36 6.40 9.18
CA LEU A 106 4.62 5.75 8.85
C LEU A 106 5.24 5.05 10.05
N GLN A 107 5.29 5.72 11.19
CA GLN A 107 5.82 5.16 12.43
C GLN A 107 5.03 3.93 12.89
N GLY A 108 3.70 4.00 12.83
CA GLY A 108 2.83 2.88 13.19
C GLY A 108 3.04 1.65 12.30
N LEU A 109 3.21 1.85 10.99
CA LEU A 109 3.52 0.76 10.06
C LEU A 109 4.92 0.18 10.31
N GLN A 110 5.93 1.02 10.55
CA GLN A 110 7.30 0.61 10.82
C GLN A 110 7.49 -0.13 12.15
N ALA A 111 6.57 0.06 13.09
CA ALA A 111 6.58 -0.64 14.39
C ALA A 111 6.37 -2.17 14.25
N HIS A 112 5.93 -2.64 13.08
CA HIS A 112 5.62 -4.06 12.83
C HIS A 112 6.45 -4.64 11.67
N PRO A 113 7.79 -4.79 11.81
CA PRO A 113 8.69 -5.14 10.70
C PRO A 113 8.44 -6.53 10.09
N GLN A 114 7.76 -7.44 10.79
CA GLN A 114 7.38 -8.74 10.25
C GLN A 114 6.08 -8.71 9.44
N LEU A 115 5.31 -7.62 9.51
CA LEU A 115 4.15 -7.35 8.64
C LEU A 115 4.51 -6.37 7.54
N VAL A 116 5.28 -5.32 7.88
CA VAL A 116 5.66 -4.23 7.00
C VAL A 116 7.17 -4.05 7.04
N GLY A 117 7.89 -4.77 6.19
CA GLY A 117 9.35 -4.79 6.18
C GLY A 117 9.92 -5.44 4.92
N PRO A 118 11.24 -5.45 4.75
CA PRO A 118 11.88 -5.92 3.52
C PRO A 118 11.56 -7.35 3.13
N GLN A 119 11.33 -8.23 4.13
CA GLN A 119 10.99 -9.64 3.94
C GLN A 119 9.54 -9.97 4.34
N ALA A 120 8.78 -8.96 4.73
CA ALA A 120 7.39 -9.08 5.18
C ALA A 120 6.41 -9.15 3.99
N PRO A 121 5.14 -9.53 4.22
CA PRO A 121 4.10 -9.50 3.18
C PRO A 121 3.88 -8.12 2.55
N PHE A 122 4.11 -7.07 3.32
CA PHE A 122 4.05 -5.68 2.89
C PHE A 122 5.42 -5.01 3.03
N VAL A 123 5.72 -4.06 2.15
CA VAL A 123 7.01 -3.35 2.13
C VAL A 123 6.74 -1.85 2.11
N LEU A 124 7.33 -1.12 3.04
CA LEU A 124 7.29 0.34 3.07
C LEU A 124 8.62 0.90 2.52
N ARG A 125 8.53 1.73 1.48
CA ARG A 125 9.66 2.46 0.88
C ARG A 125 9.34 3.96 0.88
N GLY A 126 10.01 4.71 1.75
CA GLY A 126 9.67 6.11 1.98
C GLY A 126 8.22 6.25 2.46
N HIS A 127 7.36 6.85 1.66
CA HIS A 127 5.93 7.04 1.92
C HIS A 127 5.03 6.08 1.13
N ARG A 128 5.60 5.11 0.41
CA ARG A 128 4.87 4.16 -0.44
C ARG A 128 4.81 2.79 0.18
N LEU A 129 3.60 2.26 0.32
CA LEU A 129 3.32 0.92 0.83
C LEU A 129 2.99 -0.02 -0.33
N TYR A 130 3.69 -1.16 -0.38
CA TYR A 130 3.58 -2.16 -1.44
C TYR A 130 3.15 -3.52 -0.88
N LEU A 131 2.48 -4.32 -1.68
CA LEU A 131 2.57 -5.77 -1.54
C LEU A 131 3.98 -6.22 -1.95
N ARG A 132 4.62 -7.12 -1.20
CA ARG A 132 6.02 -7.54 -1.42
C ARG A 132 6.32 -7.95 -2.86
N ARG A 133 5.40 -8.68 -3.51
CA ARG A 133 5.58 -9.11 -4.91
C ARG A 133 5.80 -7.94 -5.87
N TYR A 134 5.09 -6.82 -5.67
CA TYR A 134 5.21 -5.65 -6.54
C TYR A 134 6.47 -4.84 -6.22
N ALA A 135 6.83 -4.74 -4.94
CA ALA A 135 8.10 -4.12 -4.55
C ALA A 135 9.30 -4.87 -5.14
N SER A 136 9.24 -6.22 -5.20
CA SER A 136 10.29 -7.05 -5.80
C SER A 136 10.37 -6.87 -7.31
N VAL A 137 9.23 -6.80 -8.01
CA VAL A 137 9.20 -6.59 -9.47
C VAL A 137 9.72 -5.17 -9.82
N GLU A 138 9.29 -4.15 -9.10
CA GLU A 138 9.80 -2.79 -9.28
C GLU A 138 11.33 -2.74 -9.12
N GLN A 139 11.86 -3.37 -8.09
CA GLN A 139 13.30 -3.44 -7.85
C GLN A 139 14.06 -4.14 -9.00
N GLN A 140 13.54 -5.26 -9.48
CA GLN A 140 14.13 -5.98 -10.62
C GLN A 140 14.14 -5.10 -11.90
N ILE A 141 13.09 -4.34 -12.14
CA ILE A 141 13.03 -3.42 -13.28
C ILE A 141 14.07 -2.30 -13.14
N ILE A 142 14.20 -1.70 -11.95
CA ILE A 142 15.21 -0.67 -11.67
C ILE A 142 16.61 -1.23 -11.92
N GLU A 143 16.96 -2.37 -11.34
CA GLU A 143 18.26 -3.03 -11.50
C GLU A 143 18.55 -3.35 -12.97
N PHE A 144 17.56 -3.82 -13.71
CA PHE A 144 17.70 -4.10 -15.14
C PHE A 144 17.99 -2.81 -15.95
N ILE A 145 17.28 -1.72 -15.65
CA ILE A 145 17.50 -0.43 -16.31
C ILE A 145 18.89 0.12 -15.98
N GLU A 146 19.29 0.08 -14.70
CA GLU A 146 20.61 0.54 -14.24
C GLU A 146 21.74 -0.25 -14.91
N GLN A 147 21.63 -1.56 -14.98
CA GLN A 147 22.61 -2.41 -15.67
C GLN A 147 22.73 -2.05 -17.16
N ARG A 148 21.61 -1.79 -17.84
CA ARG A 148 21.63 -1.38 -19.25
C ARG A 148 22.13 0.04 -19.47
N ALA A 149 21.85 0.95 -18.56
CA ALA A 149 22.34 2.32 -18.63
C ALA A 149 23.87 2.40 -18.48
N GLN A 150 24.51 1.41 -17.85
CA GLN A 150 25.96 1.31 -17.72
C GLN A 150 26.63 0.74 -18.97
N VAL A 151 25.89 0.12 -19.89
CA VAL A 151 26.44 -0.39 -21.15
C VAL A 151 26.65 0.78 -22.10
N GLN A 152 27.92 1.21 -22.26
CA GLN A 152 28.29 2.17 -23.28
C GLN A 152 28.16 1.50 -24.65
N LEU A 153 27.13 1.85 -25.40
CA LEU A 153 27.03 1.47 -26.80
C LEU A 153 28.14 2.20 -27.56
N PRO A 154 28.97 1.51 -28.37
CA PRO A 154 29.94 2.17 -29.21
C PRO A 154 29.21 3.13 -30.16
N VAL A 155 29.48 4.41 -30.02
CA VAL A 155 28.98 5.43 -30.97
C VAL A 155 29.63 5.16 -32.31
N PRO A 156 28.89 4.91 -33.40
CA PRO A 156 29.47 4.75 -34.72
C PRO A 156 30.19 6.05 -35.07
N VAL A 157 31.52 6.00 -35.20
CA VAL A 157 32.27 7.14 -35.71
C VAL A 157 31.83 7.36 -37.14
N PRO A 158 31.31 8.54 -37.52
CA PRO A 158 30.97 8.80 -38.91
C PRO A 158 32.26 8.71 -39.74
N VAL A 159 32.28 7.74 -40.68
CA VAL A 159 33.33 7.65 -41.66
C VAL A 159 33.17 8.89 -42.55
N LEU A 160 33.97 9.92 -42.28
CA LEU A 160 34.12 11.03 -43.20
C LEU A 160 34.71 10.46 -44.50
N ALA A 161 33.88 10.33 -45.53
CA ALA A 161 34.33 10.01 -46.87
C ALA A 161 35.28 11.14 -47.34
N GLN A 162 36.54 10.79 -47.61
CA GLN A 162 37.49 11.64 -48.28
C GLN A 162 37.15 11.79 -49.77
#